data_d56ed8784bd70849c72ab6378b5dc75e
#
_entry.id   d56ed8784bd70849c72ab6378b5dc75e
#
_cell.length_a   1.000
_cell.length_b   1.000
_cell.length_c   1.000
_cell.angle_alpha   90.00
_cell.angle_beta   90.00
_cell.angle_gamma   90.00
#
_symmetry.space_group_name_H-M   'P 1'
#
loop_
_entity.id
_entity.type
_entity.pdbx_description
1 polymer ?
#
loop_
_entity_poly.entity_id
_entity_poly.type
_entity_poly.pdbx_seq_one_letter_code
_entity_poly.pdbx_strand_id
1 'polypeptide(L)'
;MLTDRETEELGEAIDRIWEIGRGFGLDPFPTHFEVVPATIMYEFGAYGLPGRFSHWTHGKAFHQMKMMYDYGLSKIYELVINTNPCYGFLMENNSMVQNKLVVAHVMGHCDFFKNNVYFKHTSRQMIETASVNAERIRKYEYEHGERVVEEFLDAVLAIQEHIDPHLRTRHPSPEEIEAERRRRPPEGPYDDLWKLEERGKPPKEEERPRRRIPEEPEKDILGFLIQHAPELDDWQRDVISIVREEMLYFLPQMQTKIMNEGWACATGDALLATSRGFIRFRDLYEQEMRITIGSGEPGALHPITAFHKEEGVPTLRITTRRGYTLEGALKHRVRLADGSWAFLRDLRQGDRVALARGIEVWAAEEVPIEYQPETPGTIGGPQARPPATLNAPLAYLLGYFTGAGTVTESGVSFTCDDEAHARYLGDLVETALGVPAPVREDGAPTRKRWCIELSSREVARLFETLGAGAGARDVPDAILRSPRHIVSAFLRGCFDASGCPGAEGVTLSTRSDELVQCAQILLLNYGILSARSVQADGSARLEITGSSAALFRDAIGHELPCKRA
;
A
#
# COMPACT_ATOMS: atom_id res chain seq x y z
N MET A 1 -14.36 -37.47 -11.59
CA MET A 1 -15.59 -36.82 -12.11
C MET A 1 -16.65 -36.81 -11.02
N LEU A 2 -17.35 -35.70 -10.88
CA LEU A 2 -18.49 -35.61 -9.97
C LEU A 2 -19.59 -36.58 -10.43
N THR A 3 -20.31 -37.17 -9.50
CA THR A 3 -21.52 -37.93 -9.78
C THR A 3 -22.65 -36.99 -10.17
N ASP A 4 -23.69 -37.48 -10.86
CA ASP A 4 -24.86 -36.67 -11.21
C ASP A 4 -25.48 -35.97 -9.98
N ARG A 5 -25.55 -36.64 -8.85
CA ARG A 5 -26.02 -36.08 -7.59
C ARG A 5 -25.12 -34.95 -7.05
N GLU A 6 -23.78 -35.09 -7.15
CA GLU A 6 -22.85 -34.05 -6.72
C GLU A 6 -22.89 -32.85 -7.65
N THR A 7 -23.16 -33.07 -8.95
CA THR A 7 -23.35 -31.99 -9.93
C THR A 7 -24.62 -31.20 -9.64
N GLU A 8 -25.71 -31.88 -9.29
CA GLU A 8 -26.97 -31.24 -8.90
C GLU A 8 -26.81 -30.46 -7.57
N GLU A 9 -26.14 -31.05 -6.57
CA GLU A 9 -25.84 -30.38 -5.28
C GLU A 9 -24.95 -29.13 -5.49
N LEU A 10 -24.00 -29.19 -6.43
CA LEU A 10 -23.15 -28.05 -6.78
C LEU A 10 -23.95 -26.95 -7.47
N GLY A 11 -24.86 -27.28 -8.37
CA GLY A 11 -25.77 -26.35 -9.04
C GLY A 11 -26.63 -25.58 -8.04
N GLU A 12 -27.31 -26.30 -7.14
CA GLU A 12 -28.09 -25.68 -6.06
C GLU A 12 -27.23 -24.78 -5.16
N ALA A 13 -26.00 -25.19 -4.89
CA ALA A 13 -25.06 -24.40 -4.09
C ALA A 13 -24.62 -23.12 -4.82
N ILE A 14 -24.41 -23.15 -6.13
CA ILE A 14 -24.07 -21.98 -6.95
C ILE A 14 -25.22 -20.95 -6.86
N ASP A 15 -26.46 -21.38 -7.10
CA ASP A 15 -27.62 -20.50 -7.05
C ASP A 15 -27.77 -19.83 -5.68
N ARG A 16 -27.60 -20.60 -4.62
CA ARG A 16 -27.69 -20.11 -3.25
C ARG A 16 -26.55 -19.14 -2.91
N ILE A 17 -25.32 -19.41 -3.37
CA ILE A 17 -24.16 -18.51 -3.19
C ILE A 17 -24.41 -17.18 -3.90
N TRP A 18 -24.96 -17.22 -5.13
CA TRP A 18 -25.32 -16.02 -5.88
C TRP A 18 -26.40 -15.19 -5.21
N GLU A 19 -27.40 -15.85 -4.66
CA GLU A 19 -28.47 -15.20 -3.89
C GLU A 19 -27.93 -14.51 -2.62
N ILE A 20 -27.10 -15.21 -1.85
CA ILE A 20 -26.44 -14.69 -0.66
C ILE A 20 -25.54 -13.51 -1.00
N GLY A 21 -24.69 -13.62 -2.04
CA GLY A 21 -23.78 -12.57 -2.43
C GLY A 21 -24.50 -11.30 -2.90
N ARG A 22 -25.58 -11.44 -3.65
CA ARG A 22 -26.44 -10.30 -4.01
C ARG A 22 -27.11 -9.68 -2.78
N GLY A 23 -27.46 -10.48 -1.80
CA GLY A 23 -27.98 -10.01 -0.51
C GLY A 23 -26.95 -9.17 0.28
N PHE A 24 -25.65 -9.40 0.06
CA PHE A 24 -24.55 -8.57 0.56
C PHE A 24 -24.19 -7.37 -0.33
N GLY A 25 -24.93 -7.13 -1.40
CA GLY A 25 -24.73 -6.00 -2.29
C GLY A 25 -23.74 -6.24 -3.43
N LEU A 26 -23.25 -7.48 -3.63
CA LEU A 26 -22.42 -7.81 -4.79
C LEU A 26 -23.27 -7.82 -6.08
N ASP A 27 -22.70 -7.29 -7.16
CA ASP A 27 -23.30 -7.25 -8.49
C ASP A 27 -22.39 -7.91 -9.53
N PRO A 28 -22.16 -9.24 -9.47
CA PRO A 28 -21.24 -9.94 -10.35
C PRO A 28 -21.78 -10.05 -11.77
N PHE A 29 -20.87 -10.23 -12.72
CA PHE A 29 -21.25 -10.70 -14.06
C PHE A 29 -21.88 -12.10 -13.99
N PRO A 30 -22.80 -12.44 -14.93
CA PRO A 30 -23.24 -13.82 -15.12
C PRO A 30 -22.04 -14.74 -15.36
N THR A 31 -21.99 -15.87 -14.67
CA THR A 31 -20.85 -16.78 -14.70
C THR A 31 -21.30 -18.19 -14.98
N HIS A 32 -20.63 -18.84 -15.90
CA HIS A 32 -20.79 -20.27 -16.21
C HIS A 32 -19.66 -21.05 -15.54
N PHE A 33 -20.02 -22.14 -14.84
CA PHE A 33 -19.06 -22.99 -14.15
C PHE A 33 -18.87 -24.31 -14.88
N GLU A 34 -17.61 -24.69 -15.04
CA GLU A 34 -17.23 -26.00 -15.59
C GLU A 34 -16.26 -26.71 -14.66
N VAL A 35 -16.47 -28.01 -14.48
CA VAL A 35 -15.56 -28.89 -13.73
C VAL A 35 -14.62 -29.57 -14.71
N VAL A 36 -13.33 -29.29 -14.58
CA VAL A 36 -12.32 -29.74 -15.55
C VAL A 36 -11.20 -30.55 -14.88
N PRO A 37 -10.56 -31.48 -15.62
CA PRO A 37 -9.36 -32.18 -15.16
C PRO A 37 -8.20 -31.21 -14.85
N ALA A 38 -7.31 -31.62 -13.94
CA ALA A 38 -6.16 -30.83 -13.57
C ALA A 38 -5.28 -30.44 -14.78
N THR A 39 -5.12 -31.32 -15.77
CA THR A 39 -4.34 -31.03 -16.98
C THR A 39 -4.89 -29.85 -17.78
N ILE A 40 -6.19 -29.78 -17.93
CA ILE A 40 -6.87 -28.67 -18.63
C ILE A 40 -6.71 -27.37 -17.83
N MET A 41 -6.81 -27.46 -16.48
CA MET A 41 -6.60 -26.30 -15.61
C MET A 41 -5.20 -25.70 -15.76
N TYR A 42 -4.15 -26.54 -15.86
CA TYR A 42 -2.77 -26.08 -16.06
C TYR A 42 -2.52 -25.59 -17.47
N GLU A 43 -3.18 -26.18 -18.48
CA GLU A 43 -3.11 -25.71 -19.85
C GLU A 43 -3.68 -24.29 -19.96
N PHE A 44 -4.91 -24.07 -19.49
CA PHE A 44 -5.52 -22.74 -19.51
C PHE A 44 -4.74 -21.72 -18.66
N GLY A 45 -4.20 -22.15 -17.51
CA GLY A 45 -3.36 -21.31 -16.67
C GLY A 45 -2.04 -20.91 -17.34
N ALA A 46 -1.44 -21.80 -18.11
CA ALA A 46 -0.18 -21.54 -18.83
C ALA A 46 -0.36 -20.67 -20.07
N TYR A 47 -1.44 -20.88 -20.81
CA TYR A 47 -1.78 -20.09 -21.99
C TYR A 47 -2.50 -18.78 -21.62
N GLY A 48 -3.09 -18.70 -20.43
CA GLY A 48 -3.89 -17.56 -19.96
C GLY A 48 -5.30 -17.51 -20.54
N LEU A 49 -5.51 -18.03 -21.73
CA LEU A 49 -6.81 -18.14 -22.41
C LEU A 49 -6.89 -19.45 -23.19
N PRO A 50 -8.06 -20.13 -23.22
CA PRO A 50 -8.28 -21.25 -24.12
C PRO A 50 -8.23 -20.78 -25.58
N GLY A 51 -7.64 -21.60 -26.43
CA GLY A 51 -7.57 -21.33 -27.87
C GLY A 51 -6.53 -20.29 -28.30
N ARG A 52 -5.68 -19.82 -27.42
CA ARG A 52 -4.58 -18.91 -27.73
C ARG A 52 -3.54 -19.57 -28.64
N PHE A 53 -2.81 -18.78 -29.43
CA PHE A 53 -1.73 -19.28 -30.30
C PHE A 53 -0.63 -20.00 -29.52
N SER A 54 0.05 -20.92 -30.17
CA SER A 54 1.15 -21.67 -29.55
C SER A 54 2.42 -20.84 -29.54
N HIS A 55 3.15 -20.89 -28.40
CA HIS A 55 4.47 -20.30 -28.25
C HIS A 55 5.27 -21.08 -27.21
N TRP A 56 6.59 -21.17 -27.36
CA TRP A 56 7.44 -21.95 -26.45
C TRP A 56 7.36 -21.48 -24.98
N THR A 57 7.11 -20.19 -24.75
CA THR A 57 6.95 -19.64 -23.39
C THR A 57 5.74 -20.22 -22.66
N HIS A 58 4.65 -20.50 -23.38
CA HIS A 58 3.45 -21.13 -22.83
C HIS A 58 3.74 -22.58 -22.44
N GLY A 59 4.45 -23.33 -23.30
CA GLY A 59 4.89 -24.70 -23.00
C GLY A 59 5.81 -24.76 -21.77
N LYS A 60 6.73 -23.80 -21.64
CA LYS A 60 7.58 -23.64 -20.44
C LYS A 60 6.74 -23.40 -19.18
N ALA A 61 5.77 -22.48 -19.24
CA ALA A 61 4.87 -22.17 -18.11
C ALA A 61 4.04 -23.40 -17.72
N PHE A 62 3.50 -24.12 -18.70
CA PHE A 62 2.77 -25.39 -18.47
C PHE A 62 3.62 -26.42 -17.75
N HIS A 63 4.86 -26.63 -18.22
CA HIS A 63 5.77 -27.59 -17.59
C HIS A 63 6.10 -27.20 -16.15
N GLN A 64 6.36 -25.92 -15.89
CA GLN A 64 6.63 -25.42 -14.54
C GLN A 64 5.43 -25.61 -13.60
N MET A 65 4.21 -25.25 -14.05
CA MET A 65 3.00 -25.42 -13.25
C MET A 65 2.71 -26.89 -12.96
N LYS A 66 2.83 -27.75 -13.97
CA LYS A 66 2.65 -29.19 -13.81
C LYS A 66 3.66 -29.79 -12.84
N MET A 67 4.93 -29.42 -12.96
CA MET A 67 5.98 -29.87 -12.06
C MET A 67 5.69 -29.45 -10.61
N MET A 68 5.30 -28.20 -10.36
CA MET A 68 4.92 -27.71 -9.03
C MET A 68 3.75 -28.52 -8.44
N TYR A 69 2.77 -28.87 -9.26
CA TYR A 69 1.65 -29.72 -8.86
C TYR A 69 2.08 -31.15 -8.52
N ASP A 70 2.84 -31.77 -9.40
CA ASP A 70 3.29 -33.16 -9.24
C ASP A 70 4.14 -33.34 -7.97
N TYR A 71 4.90 -32.29 -7.57
CA TYR A 71 5.66 -32.24 -6.31
C TYR A 71 4.83 -31.75 -5.11
N GLY A 72 3.55 -31.43 -5.27
CA GLY A 72 2.68 -30.92 -4.20
C GLY A 72 3.04 -29.53 -3.68
N LEU A 73 3.81 -28.76 -4.45
CA LEU A 73 4.26 -27.41 -4.09
C LEU A 73 3.21 -26.33 -4.34
N SER A 74 2.32 -26.55 -5.30
CA SER A 74 1.19 -25.65 -5.58
C SER A 74 -0.01 -26.44 -6.10
N LYS A 75 -1.21 -25.88 -5.88
CA LYS A 75 -2.47 -26.38 -6.42
C LYS A 75 -3.29 -25.20 -6.91
N ILE A 76 -3.76 -25.29 -8.16
CA ILE A 76 -4.72 -24.33 -8.71
C ILE A 76 -6.12 -24.86 -8.40
N TYR A 77 -6.92 -24.12 -7.65
CA TYR A 77 -8.28 -24.54 -7.26
C TYR A 77 -9.33 -24.07 -8.25
N GLU A 78 -9.09 -22.95 -8.92
CA GLU A 78 -9.96 -22.32 -9.90
C GLU A 78 -9.18 -21.56 -10.96
N LEU A 79 -9.83 -21.30 -12.08
CA LEU A 79 -9.44 -20.32 -13.07
C LEU A 79 -10.69 -19.52 -13.47
N VAL A 80 -10.57 -18.20 -13.55
CA VAL A 80 -11.66 -17.31 -13.96
C VAL A 80 -11.26 -16.55 -15.21
N ILE A 81 -12.15 -16.55 -16.20
CA ILE A 81 -11.96 -15.80 -17.44
C ILE A 81 -13.06 -14.74 -17.55
N ASN A 82 -12.64 -13.47 -17.69
CA ASN A 82 -13.55 -12.33 -17.82
C ASN A 82 -14.11 -12.23 -19.24
N THR A 83 -15.15 -13.00 -19.52
CA THR A 83 -15.87 -13.04 -20.80
C THR A 83 -17.37 -12.82 -20.59
N ASN A 84 -18.18 -12.96 -21.62
CA ASN A 84 -19.64 -12.83 -21.54
C ASN A 84 -20.35 -14.11 -22.03
N PRO A 85 -20.83 -14.98 -21.10
CA PRO A 85 -20.69 -14.92 -19.65
C PRO A 85 -19.23 -15.10 -19.19
N CYS A 86 -18.93 -14.77 -17.90
CA CYS A 86 -17.66 -15.19 -17.30
C CYS A 86 -17.60 -16.71 -17.20
N TYR A 87 -16.41 -17.28 -17.37
CA TYR A 87 -16.18 -18.71 -17.14
C TYR A 87 -15.40 -18.91 -15.85
N GLY A 88 -15.92 -19.77 -14.97
CA GLY A 88 -15.25 -20.25 -13.79
C GLY A 88 -14.93 -21.74 -13.92
N PHE A 89 -13.66 -22.11 -14.00
CA PHE A 89 -13.24 -23.50 -14.08
C PHE A 89 -12.90 -24.01 -12.67
N LEU A 90 -13.51 -25.12 -12.30
CA LEU A 90 -13.32 -25.81 -11.02
C LEU A 90 -12.54 -27.10 -11.26
N MET A 91 -11.58 -27.40 -10.40
CA MET A 91 -10.81 -28.62 -10.56
C MET A 91 -11.60 -29.85 -10.09
N GLU A 92 -11.64 -30.93 -10.89
CA GLU A 92 -12.37 -32.16 -10.60
C GLU A 92 -11.98 -32.82 -9.25
N ASN A 93 -10.73 -32.62 -8.80
CA ASN A 93 -10.21 -33.17 -7.54
C ASN A 93 -10.51 -32.31 -6.31
N ASN A 94 -11.28 -31.23 -6.46
CA ASN A 94 -11.75 -30.45 -5.33
C ASN A 94 -12.88 -31.19 -4.62
N SER A 95 -12.86 -31.16 -3.28
CA SER A 95 -14.03 -31.61 -2.51
C SER A 95 -15.21 -30.67 -2.70
N MET A 96 -16.43 -31.12 -2.44
CA MET A 96 -17.65 -30.30 -2.54
C MET A 96 -17.54 -29.00 -1.72
N VAL A 97 -16.95 -29.05 -0.53
CA VAL A 97 -16.73 -27.86 0.32
C VAL A 97 -15.74 -26.89 -0.36
N GLN A 98 -14.66 -27.40 -0.96
CA GLN A 98 -13.72 -26.57 -1.72
C GLN A 98 -14.41 -25.93 -2.92
N ASN A 99 -15.21 -26.68 -3.69
CA ASN A 99 -15.95 -26.12 -4.82
C ASN A 99 -16.93 -25.01 -4.38
N LYS A 100 -17.67 -25.19 -3.29
CA LYS A 100 -18.56 -24.15 -2.73
C LYS A 100 -17.79 -22.88 -2.33
N LEU A 101 -16.60 -23.03 -1.73
CA LEU A 101 -15.73 -21.90 -1.39
C LEU A 101 -15.18 -21.20 -2.62
N VAL A 102 -14.73 -21.97 -3.61
CA VAL A 102 -14.20 -21.47 -4.87
C VAL A 102 -15.28 -20.74 -5.66
N VAL A 103 -16.51 -21.27 -5.73
CA VAL A 103 -17.65 -20.61 -6.36
C VAL A 103 -17.91 -19.23 -5.76
N ALA A 104 -17.89 -19.12 -4.42
CA ALA A 104 -18.04 -17.82 -3.75
C ALA A 104 -16.87 -16.88 -4.04
N HIS A 105 -15.64 -17.40 -4.15
CA HIS A 105 -14.45 -16.64 -4.52
C HIS A 105 -14.52 -16.12 -5.94
N VAL A 106 -14.91 -16.98 -6.89
CA VAL A 106 -15.13 -16.62 -8.30
C VAL A 106 -16.20 -15.54 -8.45
N MET A 107 -17.28 -15.62 -7.64
CA MET A 107 -18.29 -14.57 -7.61
C MET A 107 -17.67 -13.20 -7.26
N GLY A 108 -16.77 -13.16 -6.27
CA GLY A 108 -16.02 -11.95 -5.92
C GLY A 108 -15.18 -11.42 -7.08
N HIS A 109 -14.50 -12.28 -7.82
CA HIS A 109 -13.78 -11.88 -9.03
C HIS A 109 -14.71 -11.31 -10.10
N CYS A 110 -15.86 -11.94 -10.34
CA CYS A 110 -16.84 -11.48 -11.34
C CYS A 110 -17.49 -10.14 -10.95
N ASP A 111 -17.71 -9.89 -9.66
CA ASP A 111 -18.13 -8.61 -9.13
C ASP A 111 -17.04 -7.54 -9.35
N PHE A 112 -15.80 -7.86 -9.04
CA PHE A 112 -14.66 -6.99 -9.25
C PHE A 112 -14.47 -6.60 -10.72
N PHE A 113 -14.57 -7.56 -11.65
CA PHE A 113 -14.48 -7.29 -13.08
C PHE A 113 -15.57 -6.35 -13.56
N LYS A 114 -16.79 -6.48 -13.04
CA LYS A 114 -17.93 -5.65 -13.44
C LYS A 114 -17.82 -4.21 -12.94
N ASN A 115 -17.37 -4.03 -11.71
CA ASN A 115 -17.49 -2.76 -10.99
C ASN A 115 -16.17 -1.96 -10.94
N ASN A 116 -15.05 -2.55 -11.33
CA ASN A 116 -13.76 -1.86 -11.33
C ASN A 116 -13.51 -1.11 -12.64
N VAL A 117 -13.12 0.17 -12.52
CA VAL A 117 -12.90 1.08 -13.66
C VAL A 117 -11.82 0.60 -14.64
N TYR A 118 -10.83 -0.17 -14.17
CA TYR A 118 -9.76 -0.69 -15.02
C TYR A 118 -10.26 -1.69 -16.06
N PHE A 119 -11.37 -2.38 -15.79
CA PHE A 119 -11.97 -3.35 -16.70
C PHE A 119 -12.99 -2.75 -17.66
N LYS A 120 -13.27 -1.45 -17.57
CA LYS A 120 -14.29 -0.78 -18.40
C LYS A 120 -14.06 -0.94 -19.90
N HIS A 121 -12.80 -1.03 -20.34
CA HIS A 121 -12.41 -1.13 -21.74
C HIS A 121 -11.88 -2.53 -22.12
N THR A 122 -11.95 -3.48 -21.18
CA THR A 122 -11.51 -4.86 -21.43
C THR A 122 -12.52 -5.59 -22.31
N SER A 123 -12.04 -6.22 -23.39
CA SER A 123 -12.90 -7.03 -24.28
C SER A 123 -13.47 -8.23 -23.51
N ARG A 124 -14.76 -8.47 -23.64
CA ARG A 124 -15.44 -9.63 -23.06
C ARG A 124 -15.70 -10.75 -24.08
N GLN A 125 -15.09 -10.66 -25.27
CA GLN A 125 -15.13 -11.67 -26.34
C GLN A 125 -13.74 -12.22 -26.63
N MET A 126 -12.84 -12.18 -25.61
CA MET A 126 -11.43 -12.47 -25.83
C MET A 126 -11.14 -13.93 -26.14
N ILE A 127 -12.00 -14.88 -25.71
CA ILE A 127 -11.84 -16.30 -26.04
C ILE A 127 -12.04 -16.52 -27.56
N GLU A 128 -13.09 -15.95 -28.12
CA GLU A 128 -13.37 -16.02 -29.55
C GLU A 128 -12.28 -15.30 -30.35
N THR A 129 -11.89 -14.12 -29.91
CA THR A 129 -10.81 -13.35 -30.52
C THR A 129 -9.49 -14.11 -30.49
N ALA A 130 -9.12 -14.72 -29.37
CA ALA A 130 -7.90 -15.51 -29.25
C ALA A 130 -7.86 -16.70 -30.21
N SER A 131 -8.99 -17.40 -30.39
CA SER A 131 -9.11 -18.53 -31.35
C SER A 131 -8.92 -18.06 -32.78
N VAL A 132 -9.55 -16.96 -33.18
CA VAL A 132 -9.38 -16.36 -34.51
C VAL A 132 -7.94 -15.90 -34.72
N ASN A 133 -7.34 -15.27 -33.72
CA ASN A 133 -5.95 -14.80 -33.78
C ASN A 133 -4.98 -15.97 -33.89
N ALA A 134 -5.23 -17.10 -33.21
CA ALA A 134 -4.42 -18.31 -33.35
C ALA A 134 -4.46 -18.88 -34.75
N GLU A 135 -5.61 -18.84 -35.44
CA GLU A 135 -5.71 -19.24 -36.83
C GLU A 135 -4.94 -18.31 -37.77
N ARG A 136 -4.97 -16.99 -37.50
CA ARG A 136 -4.19 -16.01 -38.27
C ARG A 136 -2.69 -16.25 -38.11
N ILE A 137 -2.20 -16.49 -36.91
CA ILE A 137 -0.80 -16.82 -36.64
C ILE A 137 -0.39 -18.09 -37.40
N ARG A 138 -1.18 -19.18 -37.31
CA ARG A 138 -0.91 -20.42 -38.06
C ARG A 138 -0.85 -20.20 -39.58
N LYS A 139 -1.69 -19.30 -40.11
CA LYS A 139 -1.62 -18.91 -41.50
C LYS A 139 -0.30 -18.24 -41.85
N TYR A 140 0.17 -17.33 -40.99
CA TYR A 140 1.47 -16.67 -41.17
C TYR A 140 2.64 -17.65 -41.06
N GLU A 141 2.58 -18.60 -40.11
CA GLU A 141 3.56 -19.68 -40.01
C GLU A 141 3.65 -20.51 -41.30
N TYR A 142 2.51 -20.78 -41.92
CA TYR A 142 2.46 -21.47 -43.20
C TYR A 142 3.02 -20.64 -44.37
N GLU A 143 2.73 -19.35 -44.42
CA GLU A 143 3.12 -18.44 -45.51
C GLU A 143 4.59 -17.99 -45.41
N HIS A 144 5.10 -17.72 -44.22
CA HIS A 144 6.41 -17.12 -43.97
C HIS A 144 7.41 -18.08 -43.31
N GLY A 145 6.95 -19.22 -42.82
CA GLY A 145 7.73 -20.20 -42.06
C GLY A 145 7.64 -20.00 -40.54
N GLU A 146 7.43 -21.10 -39.84
CA GLU A 146 7.22 -21.15 -38.39
C GLU A 146 8.32 -20.38 -37.61
N ARG A 147 9.59 -20.64 -37.95
CA ARG A 147 10.72 -20.00 -37.28
C ARG A 147 10.72 -18.48 -37.41
N VAL A 148 10.37 -17.93 -38.58
CA VAL A 148 10.36 -16.49 -38.83
C VAL A 148 9.27 -15.80 -38.01
N VAL A 149 8.09 -16.44 -37.94
CA VAL A 149 6.96 -15.93 -37.16
C VAL A 149 7.25 -16.02 -35.67
N GLU A 150 7.85 -17.13 -35.19
CA GLU A 150 8.21 -17.30 -33.77
C GLU A 150 9.29 -16.30 -33.31
N GLU A 151 10.36 -16.09 -34.10
CA GLU A 151 11.39 -15.07 -33.83
C GLU A 151 10.79 -13.65 -33.76
N PHE A 152 9.80 -13.37 -34.60
CA PHE A 152 9.09 -12.09 -34.55
C PHE A 152 8.16 -11.97 -33.35
N LEU A 153 7.44 -13.04 -33.02
CA LEU A 153 6.61 -13.13 -31.80
C LEU A 153 7.46 -12.93 -30.54
N ASP A 154 8.65 -13.56 -30.45
CA ASP A 154 9.59 -13.36 -29.34
C ASP A 154 9.93 -11.88 -29.16
N ALA A 155 10.21 -11.16 -30.25
CA ALA A 155 10.53 -9.74 -30.20
C ALA A 155 9.34 -8.90 -29.73
N VAL A 156 8.13 -9.19 -30.20
CA VAL A 156 6.91 -8.47 -29.82
C VAL A 156 6.52 -8.75 -28.36
N LEU A 157 6.60 -10.01 -27.93
CA LEU A 157 6.33 -10.42 -26.55
C LEU A 157 7.32 -9.82 -25.56
N ALA A 158 8.58 -9.55 -25.97
CA ALA A 158 9.56 -8.88 -25.11
C ALA A 158 9.18 -7.43 -24.74
N ILE A 159 8.33 -6.78 -25.55
CA ILE A 159 7.87 -5.40 -25.31
C ILE A 159 6.36 -5.30 -25.06
N GLN A 160 5.68 -6.41 -24.86
CA GLN A 160 4.22 -6.50 -24.73
C GLN A 160 3.61 -5.65 -23.61
N GLU A 161 4.36 -5.37 -22.54
CA GLU A 161 3.88 -4.60 -21.39
C GLU A 161 3.79 -3.09 -21.67
N HIS A 162 4.40 -2.62 -22.76
CA HIS A 162 4.42 -1.21 -23.13
C HIS A 162 3.20 -0.83 -23.98
N ILE A 163 2.03 -0.88 -23.34
CA ILE A 163 0.73 -0.45 -23.88
C ILE A 163 0.07 0.56 -22.93
N ASP A 164 -0.92 1.32 -23.40
CA ASP A 164 -1.78 2.15 -22.55
C ASP A 164 -3.13 1.47 -22.30
N PRO A 165 -3.33 0.79 -21.14
CA PRO A 165 -4.57 0.08 -20.83
C PRO A 165 -5.75 1.03 -20.59
N HIS A 166 -5.48 2.30 -20.34
CA HIS A 166 -6.51 3.27 -20.01
C HIS A 166 -7.10 3.97 -21.22
N LEU A 167 -6.43 3.89 -22.37
CA LEU A 167 -6.79 4.57 -23.63
C LEU A 167 -7.20 6.04 -23.40
N ARG A 168 -6.55 6.69 -22.41
CA ARG A 168 -6.89 8.06 -21.95
C ARG A 168 -6.23 9.14 -22.77
N THR A 169 -5.15 8.80 -23.45
CA THR A 169 -4.45 9.74 -24.31
C THR A 169 -5.30 9.94 -25.55
N ARG A 170 -5.99 11.08 -25.61
CA ARG A 170 -6.67 11.50 -26.83
C ARG A 170 -5.58 11.88 -27.82
N HIS A 171 -5.37 11.05 -28.83
CA HIS A 171 -4.52 11.44 -29.96
C HIS A 171 -5.28 12.49 -30.78
N PRO A 172 -4.78 13.74 -30.86
CA PRO A 172 -5.42 14.73 -31.71
C PRO A 172 -5.41 14.24 -33.16
N SER A 173 -6.48 14.49 -33.88
CA SER A 173 -6.56 14.13 -35.29
C SER A 173 -5.46 14.87 -36.11
N PRO A 174 -5.02 14.33 -37.25
CA PRO A 174 -4.07 15.03 -38.13
C PRO A 174 -4.52 16.46 -38.46
N GLU A 175 -5.83 16.69 -38.56
CA GLU A 175 -6.42 18.01 -38.80
C GLU A 175 -6.31 18.94 -37.59
N GLU A 176 -6.48 18.42 -36.37
CA GLU A 176 -6.29 19.18 -35.13
C GLU A 176 -4.82 19.57 -34.94
N ILE A 177 -3.88 18.64 -35.22
CA ILE A 177 -2.44 18.90 -35.17
C ILE A 177 -2.07 20.00 -36.17
N GLU A 178 -2.62 19.96 -37.38
CA GLU A 178 -2.34 20.95 -38.40
C GLU A 178 -3.00 22.30 -38.10
N ALA A 179 -4.18 22.32 -37.47
CA ALA A 179 -4.83 23.52 -37.00
C ALA A 179 -4.07 24.18 -35.84
N GLU A 180 -3.51 23.38 -34.92
CA GLU A 180 -2.67 23.86 -33.80
C GLU A 180 -1.36 24.46 -34.31
N ARG A 181 -0.75 23.84 -35.35
CA ARG A 181 0.46 24.37 -36.03
C ARG A 181 0.21 25.67 -36.76
N ARG A 182 -1.01 25.90 -37.25
CA ARG A 182 -1.39 27.15 -37.89
C ARG A 182 -1.73 28.26 -36.89
N ARG A 183 -1.92 27.94 -35.61
CA ARG A 183 -2.06 28.91 -34.53
C ARG A 183 -0.70 29.56 -34.29
N ARG A 184 -0.53 30.81 -34.77
CA ARG A 184 0.62 31.61 -34.36
C ARG A 184 0.56 31.84 -32.85
N PRO A 185 1.68 31.73 -32.13
CA PRO A 185 1.73 32.15 -30.75
C PRO A 185 1.26 33.61 -30.67
N PRO A 186 0.50 34.01 -29.61
CA PRO A 186 0.10 35.39 -29.43
C PRO A 186 1.35 36.26 -29.43
N GLU A 187 1.35 37.31 -30.27
CA GLU A 187 2.49 38.27 -30.33
C GLU A 187 2.67 38.87 -28.92
N GLY A 188 3.85 38.74 -28.37
CA GLY A 188 4.23 39.32 -27.09
C GLY A 188 4.33 40.85 -27.23
N PRO A 189 4.17 41.62 -26.13
CA PRO A 189 4.16 43.09 -26.17
C PRO A 189 5.47 43.73 -26.70
N TYR A 190 6.48 42.96 -27.03
CA TYR A 190 7.81 43.43 -27.52
C TYR A 190 8.31 42.70 -28.77
N ASP A 191 7.48 41.90 -29.44
CA ASP A 191 7.87 41.13 -30.64
C ASP A 191 8.23 42.01 -31.84
N ASP A 192 7.74 43.25 -31.86
CA ASP A 192 8.09 44.26 -32.82
C ASP A 192 9.56 44.73 -32.73
N LEU A 193 10.12 44.72 -31.51
CA LEU A 193 11.55 45.07 -31.28
C LEU A 193 12.49 44.02 -31.83
N TRP A 194 12.16 42.75 -31.72
CA TRP A 194 12.99 41.66 -32.26
C TRP A 194 12.93 41.61 -33.79
N LYS A 195 11.82 42.01 -34.41
CA LYS A 195 11.67 42.12 -35.87
C LYS A 195 12.53 43.25 -36.48
N LEU A 196 12.98 44.23 -35.68
CA LEU A 196 13.85 45.32 -36.12
C LEU A 196 15.32 44.86 -36.27
N GLU A 197 15.78 43.92 -35.44
CA GLU A 197 17.14 43.36 -35.53
C GLU A 197 17.32 42.38 -36.69
N GLU A 198 16.24 41.82 -37.25
CA GLU A 198 16.28 40.88 -38.37
C GLU A 198 16.27 41.58 -39.75
N ARG A 199 16.01 42.89 -39.80
CA ARG A 199 16.08 43.67 -41.04
C ARG A 199 17.53 43.87 -41.48
N GLY A 200 18.03 42.95 -42.30
CA GLY A 200 19.39 43.03 -42.89
C GLY A 200 20.19 41.75 -42.82
N LYS A 201 19.69 40.72 -42.20
CA LYS A 201 20.30 39.37 -42.28
C LYS A 201 19.71 38.62 -43.48
N PRO A 202 20.54 37.90 -44.28
CA PRO A 202 20.00 37.01 -45.31
C PRO A 202 19.05 36.00 -44.66
N PRO A 203 17.96 35.60 -45.35
CA PRO A 203 17.05 34.61 -44.81
C PRO A 203 17.84 33.39 -44.40
N LYS A 204 17.91 33.11 -43.10
CA LYS A 204 18.39 31.81 -42.62
C LYS A 204 17.51 30.80 -43.33
N GLU A 205 18.11 29.88 -44.10
CA GLU A 205 17.43 28.65 -44.45
C GLU A 205 16.89 28.07 -43.15
N GLU A 206 15.57 28.17 -43.00
CA GLU A 206 14.88 27.51 -41.88
C GLU A 206 15.23 26.03 -42.01
N GLU A 207 16.19 25.57 -41.22
CA GLU A 207 16.32 24.16 -40.94
C GLU A 207 14.97 23.73 -40.45
N ARG A 208 14.20 23.07 -41.36
CA ARG A 208 12.89 22.48 -40.97
C ARG A 208 13.14 21.67 -39.74
N PRO A 209 12.56 22.05 -38.58
CA PRO A 209 12.80 21.33 -37.34
C PRO A 209 12.53 19.86 -37.62
N ARG A 210 13.53 19.01 -37.39
CA ARG A 210 13.37 17.55 -37.53
C ARG A 210 12.16 17.17 -36.73
N ARG A 211 11.16 16.73 -37.43
CA ARG A 211 9.86 16.33 -36.86
C ARG A 211 10.13 15.30 -35.77
N ARG A 212 9.93 15.64 -34.52
CA ARG A 212 9.93 14.65 -33.44
C ARG A 212 8.63 13.87 -33.56
N ILE A 213 8.73 12.57 -33.72
CA ILE A 213 7.59 11.65 -33.71
C ILE A 213 7.88 10.66 -32.58
N PRO A 214 6.96 10.52 -31.62
CA PRO A 214 5.75 11.32 -31.38
C PRO A 214 6.07 12.74 -30.89
N GLU A 215 5.18 13.68 -31.10
CA GLU A 215 5.31 15.07 -30.60
C GLU A 215 5.27 15.12 -29.07
N GLU A 216 4.47 14.25 -28.46
CA GLU A 216 4.40 14.02 -27.02
C GLU A 216 4.87 12.59 -26.72
N PRO A 217 5.41 12.34 -25.50
CA PRO A 217 5.82 10.99 -25.09
C PRO A 217 4.66 10.00 -25.21
N GLU A 218 4.85 8.92 -25.95
CA GLU A 218 3.86 7.85 -26.14
C GLU A 218 4.15 6.69 -25.19
N LYS A 219 3.12 6.26 -24.45
CA LYS A 219 3.20 5.12 -23.56
C LYS A 219 2.92 3.81 -24.30
N ASP A 220 2.03 3.84 -25.30
CA ASP A 220 1.65 2.69 -26.12
C ASP A 220 2.65 2.47 -27.23
N ILE A 221 3.78 1.84 -26.91
CA ILE A 221 4.83 1.57 -27.88
C ILE A 221 4.35 0.63 -28.98
N LEU A 222 3.55 -0.39 -28.65
CA LEU A 222 2.99 -1.30 -29.66
C LEU A 222 2.08 -0.57 -30.64
N GLY A 223 1.19 0.29 -30.13
CA GLY A 223 0.35 1.15 -30.96
C GLY A 223 1.15 2.11 -31.82
N PHE A 224 2.21 2.69 -31.28
CA PHE A 224 3.12 3.56 -32.03
C PHE A 224 3.82 2.82 -33.17
N LEU A 225 4.32 1.60 -32.92
CA LEU A 225 4.99 0.79 -33.97
C LEU A 225 4.02 0.41 -35.08
N ILE A 226 2.78 0.02 -34.77
CA ILE A 226 1.75 -0.28 -35.76
C ILE A 226 1.54 0.90 -36.72
N GLN A 227 1.50 2.13 -36.18
CA GLN A 227 1.17 3.33 -36.95
C GLN A 227 2.36 3.94 -37.71
N HIS A 228 3.57 3.86 -37.14
CA HIS A 228 4.69 4.68 -37.57
C HIS A 228 5.92 3.90 -38.05
N ALA A 229 6.02 2.58 -37.82
CA ALA A 229 7.17 1.82 -38.29
C ALA A 229 7.15 1.69 -39.83
N PRO A 230 8.20 2.17 -40.55
CA PRO A 230 8.16 2.25 -42.01
C PRO A 230 8.40 0.91 -42.72
N GLU A 231 9.09 -0.03 -42.07
CA GLU A 231 9.61 -1.25 -42.71
C GLU A 231 8.88 -2.53 -42.27
N LEU A 232 7.74 -2.40 -41.56
CA LEU A 232 6.94 -3.56 -41.16
C LEU A 232 6.06 -4.04 -42.33
N ASP A 233 6.07 -5.34 -42.58
CA ASP A 233 5.11 -6.02 -43.44
C ASP A 233 3.71 -6.06 -42.81
N ASP A 234 2.67 -6.26 -43.60
CA ASP A 234 1.28 -6.29 -43.13
C ASP A 234 1.05 -7.39 -42.09
N TRP A 235 1.63 -8.58 -42.28
CA TRP A 235 1.53 -9.68 -41.33
C TRP A 235 2.21 -9.35 -39.99
N GLN A 236 3.32 -8.61 -40.03
CA GLN A 236 4.04 -8.18 -38.83
C GLN A 236 3.22 -7.16 -38.02
N ARG A 237 2.60 -6.19 -38.71
CA ARG A 237 1.67 -5.24 -38.10
C ARG A 237 0.50 -5.93 -37.44
N ASP A 238 0.01 -6.98 -38.08
CA ASP A 238 -1.09 -7.78 -37.57
C ASP A 238 -0.71 -8.56 -36.32
N VAL A 239 0.47 -9.19 -36.30
CA VAL A 239 1.01 -9.88 -35.12
C VAL A 239 1.17 -8.91 -33.93
N ILE A 240 1.72 -7.70 -34.16
CA ILE A 240 1.81 -6.67 -33.11
C ILE A 240 0.41 -6.29 -32.60
N SER A 241 -0.58 -6.16 -33.52
CA SER A 241 -1.97 -5.84 -33.14
C SER A 241 -2.61 -6.94 -32.29
N ILE A 242 -2.38 -8.21 -32.64
CA ILE A 242 -2.85 -9.37 -31.86
C ILE A 242 -2.28 -9.33 -30.44
N VAL A 243 -0.97 -9.19 -30.30
CA VAL A 243 -0.33 -9.14 -28.97
C VAL A 243 -0.78 -7.93 -28.17
N ARG A 244 -0.93 -6.76 -28.80
CA ARG A 244 -1.44 -5.55 -28.15
C ARG A 244 -2.87 -5.74 -27.64
N GLU A 245 -3.76 -6.35 -28.44
CA GLU A 245 -5.14 -6.62 -28.04
C GLU A 245 -5.20 -7.59 -26.85
N GLU A 246 -4.40 -8.65 -26.86
CA GLU A 246 -4.28 -9.57 -25.73
C GLU A 246 -3.77 -8.86 -24.46
N MET A 247 -2.79 -7.97 -24.59
CA MET A 247 -2.27 -7.24 -23.44
C MET A 247 -3.26 -6.21 -22.90
N LEU A 248 -4.10 -5.58 -23.72
CA LEU A 248 -5.20 -4.74 -23.25
C LEU A 248 -6.22 -5.53 -22.40
N TYR A 249 -6.33 -6.84 -22.65
CA TYR A 249 -7.13 -7.74 -21.82
C TYR A 249 -6.41 -8.16 -20.53
N PHE A 250 -5.13 -8.54 -20.59
CA PHE A 250 -4.38 -9.08 -19.45
C PHE A 250 -3.85 -8.02 -18.50
N LEU A 251 -3.40 -6.87 -18.98
CA LEU A 251 -2.72 -5.87 -18.17
C LEU A 251 -3.60 -5.33 -17.04
N PRO A 252 -4.91 -5.03 -17.22
CA PRO A 252 -5.79 -4.67 -16.11
C PRO A 252 -5.86 -5.75 -15.03
N GLN A 253 -5.88 -7.02 -15.41
CA GLN A 253 -5.89 -8.15 -14.46
C GLN A 253 -4.57 -8.24 -13.69
N MET A 254 -3.42 -8.08 -14.36
CA MET A 254 -2.10 -8.07 -13.73
C MET A 254 -1.93 -6.90 -12.77
N GLN A 255 -2.33 -5.70 -13.16
CA GLN A 255 -2.21 -4.49 -12.35
C GLN A 255 -3.12 -4.49 -11.11
N THR A 256 -4.28 -5.14 -11.20
CA THR A 256 -5.27 -5.19 -10.12
C THR A 256 -5.23 -6.52 -9.35
N LYS A 257 -4.32 -7.44 -9.68
CA LYS A 257 -4.29 -8.78 -9.09
C LYS A 257 -4.28 -8.77 -7.57
N ILE A 258 -3.43 -7.95 -6.96
CA ILE A 258 -3.34 -7.82 -5.50
C ILE A 258 -4.67 -7.35 -4.89
N MET A 259 -5.35 -6.40 -5.53
CA MET A 259 -6.66 -5.92 -5.07
C MET A 259 -7.77 -6.93 -5.31
N ASN A 260 -7.77 -7.56 -6.47
CA ASN A 260 -8.73 -8.59 -6.83
C ASN A 260 -8.65 -9.80 -5.89
N GLU A 261 -7.44 -10.20 -5.51
CA GLU A 261 -7.18 -11.22 -4.48
C GLU A 261 -7.37 -10.66 -3.06
N GLY A 262 -7.10 -9.38 -2.86
CA GLY A 262 -7.17 -8.66 -1.59
C GLY A 262 -8.52 -7.98 -1.31
N TRP A 263 -9.56 -8.30 -2.06
CA TRP A 263 -10.97 -7.93 -1.78
C TRP A 263 -11.44 -8.41 -0.39
N ALA A 264 -10.50 -9.02 0.36
CA ALA A 264 -10.61 -9.37 1.76
C ALA A 264 -10.04 -8.23 2.61
N CYS A 265 -10.88 -7.33 3.07
CA CYS A 265 -10.53 -6.08 3.73
C CYS A 265 -9.87 -6.26 5.10
N ALA A 266 -8.87 -5.40 5.41
CA ALA A 266 -8.44 -5.10 6.76
C ALA A 266 -9.41 -4.08 7.39
N THR A 267 -9.44 -3.97 8.75
CA THR A 267 -10.25 -2.96 9.43
C THR A 267 -9.68 -1.55 9.23
N GLY A 268 -10.56 -0.53 9.28
CA GLY A 268 -10.20 0.86 9.07
C GLY A 268 -9.16 1.40 10.06
N ASP A 269 -8.99 0.78 11.22
CA ASP A 269 -8.02 1.17 12.26
C ASP A 269 -6.61 0.62 12.03
N ALA A 270 -6.44 -0.31 11.08
CA ALA A 270 -5.14 -0.85 10.75
C ALA A 270 -4.20 0.24 10.20
N LEU A 271 -2.95 0.27 10.70
CA LEU A 271 -1.92 1.20 10.26
C LEU A 271 -1.20 0.67 9.03
N LEU A 272 -1.08 1.51 8.02
CA LEU A 272 -0.28 1.26 6.81
C LEU A 272 0.99 2.11 6.81
N ALA A 273 2.12 1.50 6.50
CA ALA A 273 3.35 2.22 6.19
C ALA A 273 3.23 2.83 4.78
N THR A 274 3.39 4.15 4.68
CA THR A 274 3.22 4.91 3.44
C THR A 274 4.41 5.85 3.21
N SER A 275 4.52 6.41 2.01
CA SER A 275 5.52 7.46 1.71
C SER A 275 5.35 8.75 2.53
N ARG A 276 4.24 8.89 3.26
CA ARG A 276 3.96 9.99 4.19
C ARG A 276 3.89 9.53 5.65
N GLY A 277 4.61 8.44 6.00
CA GLY A 277 4.59 7.84 7.32
C GLY A 277 3.47 6.82 7.50
N PHE A 278 3.10 6.54 8.75
CA PHE A 278 2.03 5.59 9.06
C PHE A 278 0.67 6.28 9.06
N ILE A 279 -0.27 5.75 8.29
CA ILE A 279 -1.63 6.30 8.15
C ILE A 279 -2.63 5.17 8.36
N ARG A 280 -3.75 5.46 9.04
CA ARG A 280 -4.84 4.49 9.21
C ARG A 280 -5.58 4.29 7.90
N PHE A 281 -6.05 3.08 7.65
CA PHE A 281 -6.80 2.77 6.43
C PHE A 281 -8.01 3.69 6.22
N ARG A 282 -8.77 3.98 7.29
CA ARG A 282 -9.93 4.88 7.21
C ARG A 282 -9.55 6.29 6.75
N ASP A 283 -8.42 6.84 7.24
CA ASP A 283 -7.98 8.19 6.89
C ASP A 283 -7.52 8.27 5.43
N LEU A 284 -6.86 7.20 4.94
CA LEU A 284 -6.51 7.07 3.53
C LEU A 284 -7.76 7.05 2.65
N TYR A 285 -8.80 6.33 3.08
CA TYR A 285 -10.07 6.22 2.38
C TYR A 285 -10.84 7.54 2.39
N GLU A 286 -11.06 8.14 3.58
CA GLU A 286 -11.86 9.36 3.75
C GLU A 286 -11.25 10.59 3.06
N GLN A 287 -9.91 10.66 3.00
CA GLN A 287 -9.18 11.76 2.35
C GLN A 287 -8.79 11.44 0.89
N GLU A 288 -9.15 10.28 0.37
CA GLU A 288 -8.80 9.79 -0.98
C GLU A 288 -7.31 9.96 -1.31
N MET A 289 -6.44 9.70 -0.32
CA MET A 289 -4.99 9.96 -0.42
C MET A 289 -4.33 8.99 -1.40
N ARG A 290 -4.09 9.41 -2.63
CA ARG A 290 -3.35 8.64 -3.65
C ARG A 290 -1.85 8.75 -3.45
N ILE A 291 -1.33 8.01 -2.49
CA ILE A 291 0.09 7.93 -2.13
C ILE A 291 0.62 6.51 -2.33
N THR A 292 1.90 6.29 -2.09
CA THR A 292 2.50 4.95 -2.15
C THR A 292 2.53 4.29 -0.78
N ILE A 293 2.34 2.97 -0.75
CA ILE A 293 2.34 2.13 0.46
C ILE A 293 3.48 1.12 0.42
N GLY A 294 3.96 0.73 1.61
CA GLY A 294 4.99 -0.30 1.75
C GLY A 294 4.47 -1.69 1.39
N SER A 295 5.23 -2.44 0.62
CA SER A 295 4.88 -3.81 0.18
C SER A 295 5.30 -4.92 1.14
N GLY A 296 5.93 -4.56 2.28
CA GLY A 296 6.52 -5.51 3.22
C GLY A 296 7.97 -5.88 2.93
N GLU A 297 8.54 -5.42 1.83
CA GLU A 297 9.97 -5.48 1.53
C GLU A 297 10.66 -4.15 1.87
N PRO A 298 11.92 -4.16 2.35
CA PRO A 298 12.62 -2.94 2.72
C PRO A 298 12.67 -1.91 1.59
N GLY A 299 12.15 -0.72 1.85
CA GLY A 299 12.15 0.41 0.91
C GLY A 299 11.24 0.27 -0.31
N ALA A 300 10.53 -0.85 -0.48
CA ALA A 300 9.64 -1.05 -1.61
C ALA A 300 8.28 -0.36 -1.39
N LEU A 301 7.93 0.53 -2.29
CA LEU A 301 6.69 1.32 -2.27
C LEU A 301 5.87 1.09 -3.53
N HIS A 302 4.56 0.89 -3.38
CA HIS A 302 3.61 0.71 -4.47
C HIS A 302 2.50 1.76 -4.41
N PRO A 303 2.05 2.31 -5.55
CA PRO A 303 0.98 3.30 -5.56
C PRO A 303 -0.35 2.68 -5.16
N ILE A 304 -1.16 3.43 -4.40
CA ILE A 304 -2.56 3.09 -4.17
C ILE A 304 -3.33 3.37 -5.47
N THR A 305 -3.94 2.34 -6.02
CA THR A 305 -4.67 2.42 -7.30
C THR A 305 -6.15 2.68 -7.12
N ALA A 306 -6.76 2.15 -6.05
CA ALA A 306 -8.17 2.35 -5.72
C ALA A 306 -8.42 2.19 -4.22
N PHE A 307 -9.57 2.69 -3.76
CA PHE A 307 -10.08 2.54 -2.40
C PHE A 307 -11.40 1.79 -2.43
N HIS A 308 -11.59 0.94 -1.43
CA HIS A 308 -12.87 0.27 -1.20
C HIS A 308 -13.18 0.23 0.30
N LYS A 309 -14.47 0.38 0.64
CA LYS A 309 -14.98 0.28 2.01
C LYS A 309 -16.19 -0.64 2.03
N GLU A 310 -16.22 -1.55 2.97
CA GLU A 310 -17.32 -2.45 3.21
C GLU A 310 -17.76 -2.31 4.69
N GLU A 311 -19.06 -2.24 4.94
CA GLU A 311 -19.60 -2.08 6.30
C GLU A 311 -20.37 -3.34 6.73
N GLY A 312 -20.34 -3.65 8.03
CA GLY A 312 -21.08 -4.77 8.60
C GLY A 312 -20.49 -6.15 8.35
N VAL A 313 -19.26 -6.23 7.83
CA VAL A 313 -18.57 -7.52 7.59
C VAL A 313 -18.03 -8.10 8.89
N PRO A 314 -18.24 -9.42 9.17
CA PRO A 314 -17.62 -10.06 10.33
C PRO A 314 -16.09 -10.07 10.20
N THR A 315 -15.41 -9.57 11.23
CA THR A 315 -13.95 -9.54 11.30
C THR A 315 -13.41 -10.58 12.27
N LEU A 316 -12.16 -11.01 12.06
CA LEU A 316 -11.42 -11.87 12.97
C LEU A 316 -10.12 -11.16 13.35
N ARG A 317 -9.89 -11.08 14.66
CA ARG A 317 -8.62 -10.57 15.20
C ARG A 317 -7.73 -11.73 15.58
N ILE A 318 -6.55 -11.77 15.01
CA ILE A 318 -5.49 -12.70 15.43
C ILE A 318 -4.47 -11.95 16.29
N THR A 319 -3.92 -12.66 17.27
CA THR A 319 -2.86 -12.15 18.13
C THR A 319 -1.71 -13.15 18.14
N THR A 320 -0.52 -12.71 17.78
CA THR A 320 0.68 -13.54 17.84
C THR A 320 1.18 -13.72 19.27
N ARG A 321 2.03 -14.70 19.53
CA ARG A 321 2.66 -14.90 20.84
C ARG A 321 3.41 -13.67 21.36
N ARG A 322 3.88 -12.80 20.46
CA ARG A 322 4.55 -11.53 20.81
C ARG A 322 3.59 -10.34 20.92
N GLY A 323 2.28 -10.56 20.82
CA GLY A 323 1.28 -9.52 20.96
C GLY A 323 1.03 -8.68 19.70
N TYR A 324 1.66 -8.98 18.54
CA TYR A 324 1.26 -8.35 17.27
C TYR A 324 -0.15 -8.78 16.93
N THR A 325 -0.99 -7.81 16.60
CA THR A 325 -2.40 -8.05 16.26
C THR A 325 -2.67 -7.66 14.80
N LEU A 326 -3.51 -8.43 14.16
CA LEU A 326 -4.11 -8.09 12.88
C LEU A 326 -5.60 -8.40 12.97
N GLU A 327 -6.43 -7.46 12.55
CA GLU A 327 -7.86 -7.64 12.41
C GLU A 327 -8.28 -7.39 10.97
N GLY A 328 -9.08 -8.26 10.44
CA GLY A 328 -9.56 -8.17 9.06
C GLY A 328 -10.75 -9.07 8.83
N ALA A 329 -11.32 -9.01 7.63
CA ALA A 329 -12.39 -9.91 7.22
C ALA A 329 -11.92 -11.38 7.30
N LEU A 330 -12.85 -12.32 7.46
CA LEU A 330 -12.53 -13.75 7.58
C LEU A 330 -11.68 -14.29 6.41
N LYS A 331 -11.80 -13.69 5.24
CA LYS A 331 -11.07 -14.03 4.00
C LYS A 331 -9.76 -13.25 3.82
N HIS A 332 -9.40 -12.37 4.77
CA HIS A 332 -8.13 -11.65 4.67
C HIS A 332 -6.97 -12.65 4.69
N ARG A 333 -6.04 -12.51 3.73
CA ARG A 333 -4.88 -13.41 3.60
C ARG A 333 -3.71 -12.92 4.42
N VAL A 334 -3.06 -13.84 5.10
CA VAL A 334 -1.85 -13.61 5.88
C VAL A 334 -0.74 -14.50 5.34
N ARG A 335 0.44 -13.95 5.15
CA ARG A 335 1.62 -14.70 4.74
C ARG A 335 2.15 -15.52 5.92
N LEU A 336 2.39 -16.79 5.71
CA LEU A 336 3.02 -17.70 6.69
C LEU A 336 4.55 -17.66 6.61
N ALA A 337 5.20 -18.23 7.63
CA ALA A 337 6.66 -18.24 7.71
C ALA A 337 7.35 -19.08 6.63
N ASP A 338 6.64 -20.03 6.03
CA ASP A 338 7.09 -20.86 4.91
C ASP A 338 6.90 -20.17 3.53
N GLY A 339 6.36 -18.95 3.53
CA GLY A 339 6.07 -18.16 2.33
C GLY A 339 4.70 -18.41 1.72
N SER A 340 3.95 -19.41 2.18
CA SER A 340 2.57 -19.66 1.76
C SER A 340 1.60 -18.62 2.32
N TRP A 341 0.35 -18.61 1.82
CA TRP A 341 -0.69 -17.71 2.26
C TRP A 341 -1.85 -18.49 2.89
N ALA A 342 -2.38 -18.01 4.02
CA ALA A 342 -3.56 -18.55 4.68
C ALA A 342 -4.61 -17.47 4.90
N PHE A 343 -5.90 -17.82 4.91
CA PHE A 343 -6.95 -16.90 5.32
C PHE A 343 -6.98 -16.78 6.85
N LEU A 344 -7.39 -15.60 7.36
CA LEU A 344 -7.53 -15.39 8.80
C LEU A 344 -8.38 -16.48 9.47
N ARG A 345 -9.49 -16.87 8.84
CA ARG A 345 -10.39 -17.93 9.37
C ARG A 345 -9.75 -19.32 9.46
N ASP A 346 -8.72 -19.60 8.66
CA ASP A 346 -8.09 -20.91 8.56
C ASP A 346 -6.90 -21.05 9.51
N LEU A 347 -6.44 -19.93 10.08
CA LEU A 347 -5.34 -19.91 11.03
C LEU A 347 -5.71 -20.64 12.33
N ARG A 348 -4.77 -21.45 12.82
CA ARG A 348 -4.88 -22.18 14.07
C ARG A 348 -3.81 -21.72 15.06
N GLN A 349 -4.08 -21.95 16.33
CA GLN A 349 -3.08 -21.70 17.36
C GLN A 349 -1.84 -22.56 17.11
N GLY A 350 -0.68 -21.91 16.96
CA GLY A 350 0.59 -22.54 16.63
C GLY A 350 1.11 -22.21 15.23
N ASP A 351 0.25 -21.71 14.33
CA ASP A 351 0.68 -21.27 13.00
C ASP A 351 1.66 -20.11 13.10
N ARG A 352 2.65 -20.09 12.19
CA ARG A 352 3.68 -19.06 12.14
C ARG A 352 3.38 -18.07 11.03
N VAL A 353 2.97 -16.87 11.40
CA VAL A 353 2.75 -15.77 10.46
C VAL A 353 4.03 -14.98 10.20
N ALA A 354 4.23 -14.53 8.96
CA ALA A 354 5.35 -13.67 8.60
C ALA A 354 5.11 -12.25 9.11
N LEU A 355 6.17 -11.59 9.60
CA LEU A 355 6.16 -10.19 9.97
C LEU A 355 7.09 -9.41 9.04
N ALA A 356 6.59 -8.32 8.46
CA ALA A 356 7.40 -7.38 7.70
C ALA A 356 8.27 -6.56 8.67
N ARG A 357 9.54 -6.95 8.78
CA ARG A 357 10.50 -6.39 9.75
C ARG A 357 11.51 -5.51 9.05
N GLY A 358 11.72 -4.27 9.56
CA GLY A 358 12.74 -3.37 9.03
C GLY A 358 12.43 -2.92 7.60
N ILE A 359 11.16 -2.61 7.32
CA ILE A 359 10.77 -2.10 6.00
C ILE A 359 11.28 -0.68 5.76
N GLU A 360 11.63 0.07 6.83
CA GLU A 360 12.26 1.40 6.79
C GLU A 360 11.51 2.41 5.91
N VAL A 361 10.18 2.35 5.90
CA VAL A 361 9.32 3.27 5.17
C VAL A 361 8.86 4.39 6.12
N TRP A 362 9.26 5.62 5.83
CA TRP A 362 9.05 6.81 6.65
C TRP A 362 8.60 8.00 5.79
N ALA A 363 7.99 9.02 6.40
CA ALA A 363 7.77 10.29 5.72
C ALA A 363 9.12 10.96 5.40
N ALA A 364 9.17 11.67 4.28
CA ALA A 364 10.37 12.43 3.87
C ALA A 364 10.41 13.82 4.52
N GLU A 365 9.24 14.42 4.75
CA GLU A 365 9.09 15.80 5.19
C GLU A 365 8.59 15.85 6.65
N GLU A 366 9.03 16.86 7.39
CA GLU A 366 8.53 17.15 8.73
C GLU A 366 7.11 17.72 8.66
N VAL A 367 6.27 17.38 9.65
CA VAL A 367 4.89 17.84 9.73
C VAL A 367 4.86 19.33 10.12
N PRO A 368 4.22 20.21 9.33
CA PRO A 368 4.05 21.60 9.70
C PRO A 368 3.15 21.74 10.93
N ILE A 369 3.48 22.67 11.80
CA ILE A 369 2.69 22.99 13.00
C ILE A 369 1.77 24.16 12.67
N GLU A 370 0.50 23.86 12.44
CA GLU A 370 -0.54 24.87 12.23
C GLU A 370 -1.03 25.41 13.59
N TYR A 371 -0.19 26.20 14.25
CA TYR A 371 -0.53 26.82 15.50
C TYR A 371 -0.72 28.33 15.30
N GLN A 372 -1.90 28.84 15.66
CA GLN A 372 -2.18 30.27 15.70
C GLN A 372 -2.23 30.74 17.18
N PRO A 373 -1.28 31.57 17.62
CA PRO A 373 -1.34 32.15 18.96
C PRO A 373 -2.59 33.03 19.10
N GLU A 374 -3.25 32.96 20.25
CA GLU A 374 -4.35 33.89 20.55
C GLU A 374 -3.84 35.34 20.69
N THR A 375 -4.74 36.28 20.40
CA THR A 375 -4.43 37.72 20.46
C THR A 375 -3.83 38.11 21.83
N PRO A 376 -2.70 38.84 21.85
CA PRO A 376 -2.06 39.23 23.09
C PRO A 376 -3.02 39.96 24.05
N GLY A 377 -3.18 39.45 25.27
CA GLY A 377 -4.01 40.05 26.30
C GLY A 377 -5.22 39.26 26.79
N THR A 378 -5.55 38.14 26.16
CA THR A 378 -6.76 37.36 26.49
C THR A 378 -6.49 36.27 27.55
N ILE A 379 -5.25 35.78 27.69
CA ILE A 379 -4.86 34.75 28.66
C ILE A 379 -3.54 35.15 29.31
N GLY A 380 -3.49 35.23 30.67
CA GLY A 380 -2.27 35.52 31.43
C GLY A 380 -1.28 34.32 31.36
N GLY A 381 -0.04 34.59 30.97
CA GLY A 381 1.05 33.63 30.97
C GLY A 381 2.07 33.90 29.84
N PRO A 382 3.23 33.23 29.85
CA PRO A 382 4.23 33.36 28.79
C PRO A 382 3.70 32.75 27.50
N GLN A 383 3.91 33.47 26.38
CA GLN A 383 3.47 33.06 25.03
C GLN A 383 4.40 31.98 24.49
N ALA A 384 3.83 30.85 24.06
CA ALA A 384 4.59 29.78 23.42
C ALA A 384 5.03 30.17 22.00
N ARG A 385 6.26 29.80 21.67
CA ARG A 385 6.84 29.98 20.33
C ARG A 385 7.25 28.63 19.75
N PRO A 386 6.29 27.82 19.28
CA PRO A 386 6.60 26.54 18.70
C PRO A 386 7.42 26.71 17.40
N PRO A 387 8.23 25.70 17.01
CA PRO A 387 8.89 25.69 15.72
C PRO A 387 7.85 25.61 14.58
N ALA A 388 8.27 25.97 13.36
CA ALA A 388 7.39 25.93 12.19
C ALA A 388 6.99 24.49 11.80
N THR A 389 7.85 23.51 12.09
CA THR A 389 7.62 22.09 11.85
C THR A 389 7.89 21.28 13.12
N LEU A 390 7.29 20.08 13.19
CA LEU A 390 7.52 19.16 14.31
C LEU A 390 8.98 18.65 14.26
N ASN A 391 9.81 19.16 15.14
CA ASN A 391 11.22 18.82 15.26
C ASN A 391 11.50 17.79 16.36
N ALA A 392 12.72 17.27 16.42
CA ALA A 392 13.10 16.23 17.37
C ALA A 392 12.97 16.65 18.87
N PRO A 393 13.35 17.88 19.31
CA PRO A 393 13.11 18.32 20.66
C PRO A 393 11.65 18.30 21.08
N LEU A 394 10.76 18.83 20.24
CA LEU A 394 9.32 18.84 20.51
C LEU A 394 8.72 17.43 20.47
N ALA A 395 9.15 16.59 19.54
CA ALA A 395 8.73 15.19 19.47
C ALA A 395 9.14 14.40 20.73
N TYR A 396 10.34 14.63 21.24
CA TYR A 396 10.79 14.04 22.51
C TYR A 396 9.91 14.48 23.68
N LEU A 397 9.61 15.77 23.78
CA LEU A 397 8.70 16.31 24.82
C LEU A 397 7.30 15.72 24.74
N LEU A 398 6.75 15.57 23.52
CA LEU A 398 5.46 14.89 23.29
C LEU A 398 5.51 13.41 23.74
N GLY A 399 6.59 12.71 23.44
CA GLY A 399 6.79 11.34 23.88
C GLY A 399 6.89 11.21 25.39
N TYR A 400 7.65 12.08 26.02
CA TYR A 400 7.78 12.13 27.48
C TYR A 400 6.43 12.45 28.13
N PHE A 401 5.70 13.43 27.60
CA PHE A 401 4.37 13.81 28.06
C PHE A 401 3.38 12.64 27.97
N THR A 402 3.37 11.92 26.85
CA THR A 402 2.51 10.75 26.66
C THR A 402 2.78 9.65 27.70
N GLY A 403 4.04 9.52 28.15
CA GLY A 403 4.45 8.55 29.17
C GLY A 403 4.20 8.98 30.62
N ALA A 404 4.49 10.24 30.96
CA ALA A 404 4.52 10.75 32.33
C ALA A 404 4.00 12.20 32.49
N GLY A 405 3.28 12.73 31.50
CA GLY A 405 2.69 14.07 31.54
C GLY A 405 1.25 14.08 32.04
N THR A 406 0.82 15.23 32.51
CA THR A 406 -0.58 15.51 32.88
C THR A 406 -1.00 16.89 32.40
N VAL A 407 -2.24 17.02 31.94
CA VAL A 407 -2.87 18.32 31.67
C VAL A 407 -3.45 18.83 32.99
N THR A 408 -3.16 20.08 33.30
CA THR A 408 -3.69 20.81 34.45
C THR A 408 -4.63 21.93 33.98
N GLU A 409 -5.41 22.52 34.89
CA GLU A 409 -6.27 23.68 34.56
C GLU A 409 -5.47 24.88 34.05
N SER A 410 -4.21 25.00 34.46
CA SER A 410 -3.30 26.12 34.14
C SER A 410 -2.37 25.83 32.96
N GLY A 411 -2.24 24.55 32.51
CA GLY A 411 -1.27 24.19 31.50
C GLY A 411 -0.93 22.70 31.49
N VAL A 412 0.34 22.35 31.40
CA VAL A 412 0.84 20.96 31.41
C VAL A 412 1.93 20.78 32.47
N SER A 413 2.03 19.56 33.00
CA SER A 413 3.09 19.22 33.95
C SER A 413 3.77 17.90 33.57
N PHE A 414 5.08 17.82 33.87
CA PHE A 414 5.89 16.61 33.75
C PHE A 414 6.40 16.21 35.12
N THR A 415 6.48 14.93 35.39
CA THR A 415 7.03 14.40 36.64
C THR A 415 8.23 13.50 36.34
N CYS A 416 9.30 13.66 37.14
CA CYS A 416 10.52 12.88 37.02
C CYS A 416 10.96 12.39 38.41
N ASP A 417 11.63 11.23 38.45
CA ASP A 417 12.25 10.71 39.68
C ASP A 417 13.75 11.15 39.82
N ASP A 418 14.29 11.86 38.80
CA ASP A 418 15.68 12.32 38.75
C ASP A 418 15.78 13.83 38.49
N GLU A 419 16.58 14.56 39.31
CA GLU A 419 16.73 16.01 39.23
C GLU A 419 17.43 16.47 37.95
N ALA A 420 18.49 15.78 37.56
CA ALA A 420 19.26 16.17 36.39
C ALA A 420 18.40 16.03 35.13
N HIS A 421 17.56 15.01 35.11
CA HIS A 421 16.59 14.82 34.01
C HIS A 421 15.50 15.90 34.04
N ALA A 422 14.98 16.25 35.19
CA ALA A 422 13.99 17.33 35.30
C ALA A 422 14.55 18.65 34.77
N ARG A 423 15.81 18.98 35.11
CA ARG A 423 16.50 20.17 34.58
C ARG A 423 16.67 20.10 33.06
N TYR A 424 17.12 18.93 32.54
CA TYR A 424 17.22 18.72 31.09
C TYR A 424 15.88 18.95 30.38
N LEU A 425 14.77 18.42 30.89
CA LEU A 425 13.45 18.66 30.33
C LEU A 425 13.03 20.14 30.41
N GLY A 426 13.35 20.83 31.52
CA GLY A 426 13.11 22.27 31.67
C GLY A 426 13.85 23.07 30.60
N ASP A 427 15.14 22.84 30.44
CA ASP A 427 15.99 23.49 29.42
C ASP A 427 15.48 23.17 27.99
N LEU A 428 15.02 21.95 27.76
CA LEU A 428 14.47 21.52 26.47
C LEU A 428 13.15 22.23 26.15
N VAL A 429 12.26 22.40 27.14
CA VAL A 429 11.01 23.16 27.00
C VAL A 429 11.31 24.63 26.69
N GLU A 430 12.22 25.26 27.45
CA GLU A 430 12.61 26.66 27.22
C GLU A 430 13.19 26.84 25.80
N THR A 431 14.02 25.91 25.35
CA THR A 431 14.62 25.93 24.01
C THR A 431 13.60 25.69 22.91
N ALA A 432 12.70 24.70 23.06
CA ALA A 432 11.76 24.29 22.04
C ALA A 432 10.52 25.21 21.95
N LEU A 433 10.07 25.78 23.05
CA LEU A 433 8.80 26.52 23.12
C LEU A 433 8.96 27.98 23.57
N GLY A 434 10.15 28.37 24.07
CA GLY A 434 10.39 29.74 24.61
C GLY A 434 9.63 30.07 25.90
N VAL A 435 9.16 29.05 26.61
CA VAL A 435 8.36 29.19 27.83
C VAL A 435 9.20 28.80 29.05
N PRO A 436 9.27 29.61 30.12
CA PRO A 436 9.97 29.23 31.36
C PRO A 436 9.41 27.93 31.93
N ALA A 437 10.29 27.02 32.28
CA ALA A 437 9.95 25.69 32.79
C ALA A 437 10.63 25.41 34.15
N PRO A 438 10.20 26.08 35.25
CA PRO A 438 10.86 25.95 36.55
C PRO A 438 10.69 24.52 37.07
N VAL A 439 11.81 23.96 37.52
CA VAL A 439 11.87 22.66 38.19
C VAL A 439 11.60 22.84 39.68
N ARG A 440 10.65 22.08 40.22
CA ARG A 440 10.30 22.07 41.63
C ARG A 440 10.42 20.67 42.21
N GLU A 441 10.90 20.56 43.44
CA GLU A 441 10.82 19.31 44.20
C GLU A 441 9.37 19.11 44.67
N ASP A 442 8.78 17.97 44.29
CA ASP A 442 7.44 17.55 44.68
C ASP A 442 7.53 16.13 45.28
N GLY A 443 6.91 15.90 46.43
CA GLY A 443 6.87 14.58 47.02
C GLY A 443 7.12 14.52 48.51
N ALA A 444 6.87 13.35 49.11
CA ALA A 444 7.15 13.08 50.53
C ALA A 444 8.66 12.95 50.75
N PRO A 445 9.16 13.25 51.96
CA PRO A 445 10.59 13.17 52.29
C PRO A 445 11.24 11.80 52.01
N THR A 446 10.42 10.74 51.89
CA THR A 446 10.86 9.36 51.63
C THR A 446 10.96 9.02 50.15
N ARG A 447 10.36 9.85 49.25
CA ARG A 447 10.39 9.65 47.81
C ARG A 447 10.38 11.00 47.10
N LYS A 448 11.58 11.50 46.81
CA LYS A 448 11.75 12.74 46.07
C LYS A 448 11.27 12.55 44.64
N ARG A 449 10.45 13.49 44.19
CA ARG A 449 10.03 13.64 42.81
C ARG A 449 10.25 15.07 42.38
N TRP A 450 10.48 15.24 41.11
CA TRP A 450 10.69 16.55 40.50
C TRP A 450 9.53 16.82 39.54
N CYS A 451 8.96 18.01 39.65
CA CYS A 451 7.86 18.47 38.81
C CYS A 451 8.28 19.69 38.01
N ILE A 452 7.96 19.67 36.72
CA ILE A 452 8.08 20.79 35.80
C ILE A 452 6.66 21.22 35.46
N GLU A 453 6.25 22.39 35.91
CA GLU A 453 4.91 22.92 35.69
C GLU A 453 4.95 24.08 34.71
N LEU A 454 4.32 23.90 33.55
CA LEU A 454 4.18 24.89 32.49
C LEU A 454 2.82 25.57 32.63
N SER A 455 2.80 26.70 33.35
CA SER A 455 1.58 27.50 33.56
C SER A 455 1.25 28.30 32.28
N SER A 456 0.98 27.59 31.18
CA SER A 456 0.64 28.17 29.90
C SER A 456 -0.46 27.34 29.23
N ARG A 457 -1.66 27.92 29.10
CA ARG A 457 -2.78 27.32 28.36
C ARG A 457 -2.46 27.17 26.88
N GLU A 458 -1.60 28.01 26.33
CA GLU A 458 -1.15 27.91 24.94
C GLU A 458 -0.35 26.63 24.71
N VAL A 459 0.54 26.27 25.67
CA VAL A 459 1.28 25.00 25.59
C VAL A 459 0.32 23.80 25.66
N ALA A 460 -0.67 23.84 26.56
CA ALA A 460 -1.66 22.77 26.63
C ALA A 460 -2.42 22.59 25.29
N ARG A 461 -2.86 23.68 24.69
CA ARG A 461 -3.52 23.66 23.38
C ARG A 461 -2.60 23.18 22.26
N LEU A 462 -1.34 23.58 22.27
CA LEU A 462 -0.36 23.08 21.31
C LEU A 462 -0.22 21.56 21.40
N PHE A 463 -0.12 21.01 22.60
CA PHE A 463 -0.05 19.57 22.83
C PHE A 463 -1.35 18.88 22.41
N GLU A 464 -2.51 19.47 22.69
CA GLU A 464 -3.82 18.98 22.20
C GLU A 464 -3.90 18.99 20.67
N THR A 465 -3.48 20.07 20.00
CA THR A 465 -3.46 20.19 18.55
C THR A 465 -2.54 19.13 17.90
N LEU A 466 -1.43 18.82 18.57
CA LEU A 466 -0.49 17.78 18.14
C LEU A 466 -0.94 16.36 18.52
N GLY A 467 -2.12 16.21 19.16
CA GLY A 467 -2.70 14.91 19.50
C GLY A 467 -2.21 14.32 20.84
N ALA A 468 -1.57 15.12 21.69
CA ALA A 468 -1.07 14.72 23.01
C ALA A 468 -1.81 15.41 24.16
N GLY A 469 -3.13 15.60 24.06
CA GLY A 469 -3.96 16.26 25.06
C GLY A 469 -4.44 15.36 26.20
N ALA A 470 -5.33 15.91 27.06
CA ALA A 470 -5.97 15.19 28.14
C ALA A 470 -6.81 14.03 27.59
N GLY A 471 -6.42 12.79 27.89
CA GLY A 471 -7.08 11.57 27.41
C GLY A 471 -6.52 10.99 26.11
N ALA A 472 -5.51 11.59 25.50
CA ALA A 472 -4.76 10.98 24.42
C ALA A 472 -4.06 9.70 24.91
N ARG A 473 -4.42 8.57 24.31
CA ARG A 473 -3.95 7.24 24.71
C ARG A 473 -3.20 6.52 23.59
N ASP A 474 -2.86 7.21 22.51
CA ASP A 474 -2.22 6.64 21.33
C ASP A 474 -1.03 7.50 20.89
N VAL A 475 -0.25 7.02 19.93
CA VAL A 475 0.78 7.81 19.26
C VAL A 475 0.10 8.91 18.44
N PRO A 476 0.47 10.20 18.63
CA PRO A 476 -0.09 11.30 17.85
C PRO A 476 0.06 11.12 16.33
N ASP A 477 -0.97 11.46 15.56
CA ASP A 477 -0.93 11.37 14.08
C ASP A 477 0.22 12.20 13.48
N ALA A 478 0.55 13.35 14.07
CA ALA A 478 1.69 14.14 13.66
C ALA A 478 3.01 13.36 13.75
N ILE A 479 3.17 12.51 14.76
CA ILE A 479 4.34 11.63 14.92
C ILE A 479 4.29 10.49 13.90
N LEU A 480 3.14 9.86 13.71
CA LEU A 480 2.97 8.76 12.73
C LEU A 480 3.33 9.20 11.30
N ARG A 481 3.06 10.47 10.97
CA ARG A 481 3.33 11.08 9.64
C ARG A 481 4.69 11.77 9.55
N SER A 482 5.60 11.52 10.48
CA SER A 482 6.90 12.18 10.57
C SER A 482 8.07 11.35 10.04
N PRO A 483 9.19 11.99 9.71
CA PRO A 483 10.44 11.32 9.36
C PRO A 483 10.99 10.44 10.49
N ARG A 484 11.87 9.50 10.11
CA ARG A 484 12.50 8.52 10.98
C ARG A 484 13.07 9.12 12.28
N HIS A 485 13.80 10.23 12.19
CA HIS A 485 14.46 10.86 13.35
C HIS A 485 13.48 11.52 14.33
N ILE A 486 12.34 12.02 13.86
CA ILE A 486 11.26 12.57 14.69
C ILE A 486 10.55 11.45 15.45
N VAL A 487 10.20 10.35 14.77
CA VAL A 487 9.60 9.17 15.40
C VAL A 487 10.55 8.56 16.44
N SER A 488 11.87 8.51 16.14
CA SER A 488 12.90 8.07 17.09
C SER A 488 12.93 8.93 18.34
N ALA A 489 12.87 10.26 18.20
CA ALA A 489 12.86 11.19 19.33
C ALA A 489 11.60 11.01 20.21
N PHE A 490 10.43 10.84 19.59
CA PHE A 490 9.18 10.58 20.32
C PHE A 490 9.26 9.27 21.12
N LEU A 491 9.67 8.17 20.47
CA LEU A 491 9.82 6.88 21.16
C LEU A 491 10.83 6.98 22.30
N ARG A 492 11.97 7.66 22.09
CA ARG A 492 12.96 7.92 23.15
C ARG A 492 12.32 8.61 24.35
N GLY A 493 11.51 9.66 24.12
CA GLY A 493 10.77 10.35 25.18
C GLY A 493 9.83 9.42 25.95
N CYS A 494 9.07 8.55 25.25
CA CYS A 494 8.20 7.56 25.88
C CYS A 494 8.97 6.57 26.76
N PHE A 495 10.11 6.05 26.26
CA PHE A 495 10.93 5.10 27.00
C PHE A 495 11.71 5.77 28.14
N ASP A 496 12.06 7.04 28.04
CA ASP A 496 12.65 7.79 29.13
C ASP A 496 11.64 8.12 30.23
N ALA A 497 10.39 8.39 29.87
CA ALA A 497 9.32 8.65 30.82
C ALA A 497 8.88 7.39 31.58
N SER A 498 8.55 6.33 30.88
CA SER A 498 7.86 5.15 31.42
C SER A 498 8.62 3.84 31.19
N GLY A 499 9.82 3.89 30.62
CA GLY A 499 10.65 2.72 30.38
C GLY A 499 11.56 2.40 31.55
N CYS A 500 11.90 1.11 31.65
CA CYS A 500 12.88 0.62 32.61
C CYS A 500 13.92 -0.23 31.88
N PRO A 501 15.22 0.15 31.92
CA PRO A 501 16.27 -0.73 31.43
C PRO A 501 16.40 -1.93 32.39
N GLY A 502 16.51 -3.13 31.83
CA GLY A 502 16.75 -4.36 32.55
C GLY A 502 18.05 -5.01 32.10
N ALA A 503 18.53 -6.02 32.85
CA ALA A 503 19.79 -6.69 32.56
C ALA A 503 19.84 -7.33 31.14
N GLU A 504 18.69 -7.71 30.58
CA GLU A 504 18.60 -8.38 29.28
C GLU A 504 17.86 -7.57 28.19
N GLY A 505 17.41 -6.34 28.49
CA GLY A 505 16.63 -5.55 27.52
C GLY A 505 16.01 -4.30 28.08
N VAL A 506 15.05 -3.76 27.36
CA VAL A 506 14.33 -2.52 27.70
C VAL A 506 12.84 -2.82 27.74
N THR A 507 12.14 -2.23 28.74
CA THR A 507 10.68 -2.38 28.89
C THR A 507 10.02 -1.02 28.87
N LEU A 508 8.82 -0.93 28.28
CA LEU A 508 7.91 0.21 28.38
C LEU A 508 6.63 -0.27 29.06
N SER A 509 6.18 0.41 30.10
CA SER A 509 4.93 0.07 30.81
C SER A 509 4.03 1.29 30.90
N THR A 510 2.78 1.18 30.46
CA THR A 510 1.80 2.26 30.45
C THR A 510 0.39 1.71 30.66
N ARG A 511 -0.56 2.59 30.97
CA ARG A 511 -1.98 2.23 31.05
C ARG A 511 -2.69 2.20 29.69
N SER A 512 -2.02 2.66 28.63
CA SER A 512 -2.57 2.65 27.28
C SER A 512 -2.06 1.44 26.49
N ASP A 513 -2.94 0.51 26.16
CA ASP A 513 -2.64 -0.61 25.28
C ASP A 513 -2.49 -0.16 23.82
N GLU A 514 -3.23 0.88 23.41
CA GLU A 514 -3.16 1.49 22.09
C GLU A 514 -1.78 2.08 21.82
N LEU A 515 -1.22 2.82 22.79
CA LEU A 515 0.13 3.39 22.70
C LEU A 515 1.18 2.28 22.53
N VAL A 516 1.06 1.21 23.32
CA VAL A 516 2.00 0.07 23.26
C VAL A 516 1.89 -0.66 21.93
N GLN A 517 0.69 -0.83 21.40
CA GLN A 517 0.45 -1.45 20.09
C GLN A 517 1.04 -0.61 18.94
N CYS A 518 0.79 0.69 18.94
CA CYS A 518 1.38 1.60 17.95
C CYS A 518 2.91 1.62 18.05
N ALA A 519 3.46 1.76 19.24
CA ALA A 519 4.91 1.72 19.48
C ALA A 519 5.53 0.39 18.98
N GLN A 520 4.83 -0.74 19.18
CA GLN A 520 5.25 -2.05 18.67
C GLN A 520 5.39 -2.08 17.16
N ILE A 521 4.44 -1.47 16.43
CA ILE A 521 4.46 -1.38 14.96
C ILE A 521 5.59 -0.44 14.50
N LEU A 522 5.75 0.72 15.14
CA LEU A 522 6.83 1.64 14.82
C LEU A 522 8.21 1.00 15.03
N LEU A 523 8.42 0.30 16.15
CA LEU A 523 9.65 -0.45 16.41
C LEU A 523 9.92 -1.53 15.36
N LEU A 524 8.87 -2.22 14.89
CA LEU A 524 9.00 -3.23 13.84
C LEU A 524 9.52 -2.61 12.54
N ASN A 525 9.12 -1.38 12.21
CA ASN A 525 9.63 -0.64 11.05
C ASN A 525 11.14 -0.35 11.15
N TYR A 526 11.67 -0.09 12.37
CA TYR A 526 13.13 -0.02 12.63
C TYR A 526 13.81 -1.39 12.62
N GLY A 527 13.10 -2.49 12.41
CA GLY A 527 13.63 -3.84 12.52
C GLY A 527 13.75 -4.35 13.96
N ILE A 528 13.14 -3.67 14.95
CA ILE A 528 13.19 -4.02 16.37
C ILE A 528 11.99 -4.89 16.72
N LEU A 529 12.23 -6.15 17.06
CA LEU A 529 11.19 -7.05 17.55
C LEU A 529 10.96 -6.81 19.05
N SER A 530 9.69 -6.71 19.42
CA SER A 530 9.24 -6.55 20.81
C SER A 530 8.13 -7.55 21.15
N ALA A 531 7.85 -7.71 22.43
CA ALA A 531 6.76 -8.53 22.93
C ALA A 531 5.81 -7.65 23.76
N ARG A 532 4.52 -7.62 23.39
CA ARG A 532 3.46 -6.92 24.12
C ARG A 532 2.68 -7.88 24.98
N SER A 533 2.39 -7.46 26.21
CA SER A 533 1.51 -8.19 27.14
C SER A 533 0.65 -7.21 27.94
N VAL A 534 -0.56 -7.63 28.29
CA VAL A 534 -1.43 -6.89 29.21
C VAL A 534 -1.31 -7.56 30.57
N GLN A 535 -1.04 -6.77 31.60
CA GLN A 535 -0.83 -7.23 32.97
C GLN A 535 -2.18 -7.36 33.70
N ALA A 536 -2.17 -8.04 34.86
CA ALA A 536 -3.38 -8.26 35.67
C ALA A 536 -4.00 -6.96 36.22
N ASP A 537 -3.20 -5.90 36.37
CA ASP A 537 -3.65 -4.56 36.80
C ASP A 537 -4.21 -3.70 35.65
N GLY A 538 -4.30 -4.27 34.43
CA GLY A 538 -4.77 -3.59 33.24
C GLY A 538 -3.71 -2.73 32.55
N SER A 539 -2.47 -2.67 33.06
CA SER A 539 -1.37 -2.00 32.35
C SER A 539 -0.86 -2.82 31.17
N ALA A 540 -0.46 -2.14 30.11
CA ALA A 540 0.19 -2.73 28.96
C ALA A 540 1.71 -2.62 29.08
N ARG A 541 2.41 -3.69 28.70
CA ARG A 541 3.87 -3.78 28.79
C ARG A 541 4.45 -4.20 27.45
N LEU A 542 5.49 -3.51 27.01
CA LEU A 542 6.28 -3.82 25.83
C LEU A 542 7.70 -4.18 26.25
N GLU A 543 8.19 -5.35 25.82
CA GLU A 543 9.52 -5.84 26.13
C GLU A 543 10.37 -5.96 24.87
N ILE A 544 11.59 -5.45 24.90
CA ILE A 544 12.59 -5.54 23.84
C ILE A 544 13.80 -6.27 24.40
N THR A 545 14.13 -7.43 23.87
CA THR A 545 15.20 -8.30 24.41
C THR A 545 16.15 -8.79 23.31
N GLY A 546 17.30 -9.32 23.72
CA GLY A 546 18.28 -9.94 22.83
C GLY A 546 18.85 -8.97 21.79
N SER A 547 19.02 -9.41 20.54
CA SER A 547 19.57 -8.60 19.45
C SER A 547 18.72 -7.35 19.15
N SER A 548 17.43 -7.38 19.44
CA SER A 548 16.55 -6.21 19.25
C SER A 548 16.84 -5.10 20.27
N ALA A 549 17.33 -5.43 21.47
CA ALA A 549 17.76 -4.42 22.44
C ALA A 549 19.01 -3.65 21.98
N ALA A 550 19.93 -4.30 21.25
CA ALA A 550 21.06 -3.61 20.64
C ALA A 550 20.59 -2.64 19.53
N LEU A 551 19.70 -3.10 18.63
CA LEU A 551 19.10 -2.23 17.60
C LEU A 551 18.32 -1.06 18.21
N PHE A 552 17.64 -1.28 19.34
CA PHE A 552 16.96 -0.20 20.06
C PHE A 552 17.94 0.85 20.56
N ARG A 553 19.06 0.45 21.18
CA ARG A 553 20.09 1.39 21.66
C ARG A 553 20.67 2.23 20.52
N ASP A 554 20.90 1.62 19.37
CA ASP A 554 21.47 2.31 18.19
C ASP A 554 20.46 3.25 17.51
N ALA A 555 19.22 2.82 17.32
CA ALA A 555 18.23 3.56 16.54
C ALA A 555 17.43 4.58 17.36
N ILE A 556 17.15 4.29 18.62
CA ILE A 556 16.29 5.08 19.51
C ILE A 556 17.09 5.53 20.72
N GLY A 557 17.60 4.61 21.51
CA GLY A 557 18.40 4.87 22.70
C GLY A 557 17.62 5.55 23.83
N HIS A 558 18.37 6.05 24.80
CA HIS A 558 17.88 6.85 25.92
C HIS A 558 18.65 8.16 25.99
N GLU A 559 17.99 9.25 26.34
CA GLU A 559 18.64 10.51 26.63
C GLU A 559 19.19 10.54 28.07
N LEU A 560 18.54 9.80 28.95
CA LEU A 560 18.87 9.70 30.36
C LEU A 560 20.18 8.93 30.61
N PRO A 561 21.20 9.50 31.28
CA PRO A 561 22.43 8.79 31.61
C PRO A 561 22.21 7.51 32.42
N CYS A 562 21.27 7.53 33.38
CA CYS A 562 20.92 6.36 34.21
C CYS A 562 20.24 5.22 33.43
N LYS A 563 19.73 5.49 32.21
CA LYS A 563 19.08 4.53 31.33
C LYS A 563 19.94 4.13 30.13
N ARG A 564 21.09 4.78 29.92
CA ARG A 564 22.04 4.48 28.82
C ARG A 564 22.89 3.24 29.07
N ALA A 565 22.91 2.70 30.29
CA ALA A 565 23.78 1.59 30.73
C ALA A 565 23.34 0.21 30.19
#